data_49d7c8e1926b091f82daf12501826424
#
_entry.id   49d7c8e1926b091f82daf12501826424
#
_cell.length_a   1.000
_cell.length_b   1.000
_cell.length_c   1.000
_cell.angle_alpha   90.00
_cell.angle_beta   90.00
_cell.angle_gamma   90.00
#
_symmetry.space_group_name_H-M   'P 1'
#
loop_
_entity.id
_entity.type
_entity.pdbx_description
1 polymer ?
#
loop_
_entity_poly.entity_id
_entity_poly.type
_entity_poly.pdbx_seq_one_letter_code
_entity_poly.pdbx_strand_id
1 'polypeptide(L)'
;MRPRLVLAATVSTVAALLSLTACGSGSGKSSAADNPYQLAVPGTIRVGTLSDAPPNVFLKDGKFTGFDNDLFTAVAAKAGLKVQFAATDFSALLAEVANHKFDAGSSSITITDARKKTVDFTNGYDFGYFGLDVPAGSSVTSFDQLSGKRVVVVQGTVQDDYATKNGLNPVRVPDYNSALNQLKAGTVQGWISPAEIGEQSAKDSGGKVVLAQTKLSSAPTAFAVAHDRPKLLAALNKGLDEVIADGTWTRFEEQYYPGRSVPGDFKPGSGTVDYPKVTATSTSPSPGASPSPGASPSPSASATS
;
A
#
# COMPACT_ATOMS: atom_id res chain seq x y z
N MET A 1 55.27 65.90 -13.60
CA MET A 1 56.28 66.36 -12.59
C MET A 1 56.00 65.63 -11.28
N ARG A 2 56.97 64.86 -10.83
CA ARG A 2 56.99 64.23 -9.49
C ARG A 2 57.41 65.30 -8.47
N PRO A 3 57.08 65.20 -7.17
CA PRO A 3 58.11 64.59 -6.33
C PRO A 3 57.52 63.55 -5.29
N ARG A 4 58.47 62.71 -4.93
CA ARG A 4 58.46 61.74 -3.83
C ARG A 4 58.62 62.48 -2.48
N LEU A 5 57.94 61.97 -1.45
CA LEU A 5 58.45 62.15 -0.08
C LEU A 5 58.37 60.82 0.66
N VAL A 6 59.53 60.50 1.21
CA VAL A 6 59.87 59.39 2.12
C VAL A 6 59.79 59.92 3.55
N LEU A 7 59.22 59.15 4.50
CA LEU A 7 59.66 59.13 5.92
C LEU A 7 58.95 58.04 6.68
N ALA A 8 59.65 57.09 7.07
CA ALA A 8 60.34 56.82 8.32
C ALA A 8 59.44 56.00 9.29
N ALA A 9 60.03 54.83 9.59
CA ALA A 9 59.60 53.81 10.52
C ALA A 9 59.54 54.26 11.98
N THR A 10 58.54 53.78 12.71
CA THR A 10 58.75 53.53 14.16
C THR A 10 58.13 52.14 14.49
N VAL A 11 59.07 51.29 14.91
CA VAL A 11 58.76 49.96 15.48
C VAL A 11 58.25 50.17 16.89
N SER A 12 57.07 49.73 17.20
CA SER A 12 56.56 49.53 18.56
C SER A 12 56.13 48.10 18.73
N THR A 13 56.96 47.34 19.41
CA THR A 13 56.71 45.96 19.81
C THR A 13 55.68 45.94 20.94
N VAL A 14 54.46 45.49 20.68
CA VAL A 14 53.48 45.14 21.74
C VAL A 14 53.26 43.62 21.66
N ALA A 15 53.78 42.94 22.68
CA ALA A 15 53.52 41.54 22.92
C ALA A 15 52.05 41.37 23.32
N ALA A 16 51.22 40.89 22.42
CA ALA A 16 49.84 40.48 22.72
C ALA A 16 49.81 38.97 22.94
N LEU A 17 49.50 38.58 24.15
CA LEU A 17 49.17 37.23 24.57
C LEU A 17 47.96 36.73 23.77
N LEU A 18 48.18 35.81 22.82
CA LEU A 18 47.14 35.06 22.13
C LEU A 18 46.61 34.00 23.09
N SER A 19 45.47 34.28 23.75
CA SER A 19 44.59 33.29 24.31
C SER A 19 43.88 32.57 23.16
N LEU A 20 44.36 31.36 22.81
CA LEU A 20 43.64 30.43 21.96
C LEU A 20 42.37 29.97 22.71
N THR A 21 41.24 30.66 22.50
CA THR A 21 39.95 30.08 22.71
C THR A 21 39.74 29.09 21.56
N ALA A 22 40.00 27.82 21.83
CA ALA A 22 39.57 26.72 20.99
C ALA A 22 38.00 26.71 20.96
N CYS A 23 37.41 27.38 19.95
CA CYS A 23 36.05 27.09 19.55
C CYS A 23 36.04 25.64 19.07
N GLY A 24 35.78 24.72 19.99
CA GLY A 24 35.40 23.36 19.65
C GLY A 24 34.12 23.44 18.80
N SER A 25 34.29 23.29 17.48
CA SER A 25 33.16 22.93 16.59
C SER A 25 32.68 21.58 17.07
N GLY A 26 31.78 21.58 18.03
CA GLY A 26 30.99 20.44 18.42
C GLY A 26 30.10 20.08 17.24
N SER A 27 30.63 19.23 16.34
CA SER A 27 29.75 18.39 15.53
C SER A 27 28.94 17.58 16.52
N GLY A 28 27.78 18.09 16.91
CA GLY A 28 26.82 17.38 17.73
C GLY A 28 26.45 16.09 17.01
N LYS A 29 27.18 15.01 17.31
CA LYS A 29 26.66 13.67 17.08
C LYS A 29 25.37 13.62 17.90
N SER A 30 24.22 13.75 17.23
CA SER A 30 22.92 13.44 17.83
C SER A 30 23.09 12.11 18.57
N SER A 31 22.93 12.12 19.88
CA SER A 31 23.12 10.90 20.67
C SER A 31 22.04 9.89 20.25
N ALA A 32 22.31 8.61 20.40
CA ALA A 32 21.30 7.57 20.16
C ALA A 32 20.05 7.77 21.04
N ALA A 33 20.13 8.55 22.11
CA ALA A 33 19.02 8.99 22.94
C ALA A 33 18.12 10.02 22.24
N ASP A 34 18.69 10.87 21.34
CA ASP A 34 17.94 11.91 20.63
C ASP A 34 17.25 11.38 19.37
N ASN A 35 17.63 10.20 18.88
CA ASN A 35 17.06 9.55 17.70
C ASN A 35 16.88 8.03 17.93
N PRO A 36 15.99 7.63 18.83
CA PRO A 36 15.82 6.22 19.22
C PRO A 36 15.34 5.33 18.06
N TYR A 37 14.70 5.92 17.07
CA TYR A 37 14.14 5.25 15.90
C TYR A 37 15.07 5.24 14.69
N GLN A 38 16.26 5.86 14.79
CA GLN A 38 17.26 5.98 13.73
C GLN A 38 16.69 6.62 12.44
N LEU A 39 15.82 7.61 12.59
CA LEU A 39 15.23 8.35 11.47
C LEU A 39 16.30 9.20 10.78
N ALA A 40 16.14 9.42 9.47
CA ALA A 40 17.06 10.31 8.75
C ALA A 40 17.02 11.75 9.26
N VAL A 41 15.84 12.20 9.73
CA VAL A 41 15.64 13.48 10.41
C VAL A 41 15.05 13.19 11.80
N PRO A 42 15.80 13.41 12.89
CA PRO A 42 15.29 13.17 14.23
C PRO A 42 13.92 13.83 14.47
N GLY A 43 12.98 13.05 15.01
CA GLY A 43 11.61 13.52 15.28
C GLY A 43 10.68 13.66 14.07
N THR A 44 11.18 13.36 12.85
CA THR A 44 10.35 13.39 11.62
C THR A 44 10.46 12.07 10.88
N ILE A 45 9.34 11.36 10.72
CA ILE A 45 9.26 10.11 9.96
C ILE A 45 8.91 10.41 8.50
N ARG A 46 9.73 9.93 7.57
CA ARG A 46 9.49 10.03 6.13
C ARG A 46 8.71 8.82 5.68
N VAL A 47 7.57 9.06 5.02
CA VAL A 47 6.62 8.01 4.65
C VAL A 47 6.40 7.99 3.14
N GLY A 48 6.69 6.84 2.52
CA GLY A 48 6.30 6.58 1.14
C GLY A 48 4.82 6.22 1.06
N THR A 49 4.10 6.83 0.12
CA THR A 49 2.67 6.59 -0.10
C THR A 49 2.31 6.82 -1.56
N LEU A 50 1.16 6.32 -2.01
CA LEU A 50 0.59 6.69 -3.29
C LEU A 50 -0.14 8.03 -3.18
N SER A 51 -0.52 8.61 -4.33
CA SER A 51 -1.18 9.92 -4.39
C SER A 51 -2.53 9.91 -5.12
N ASP A 52 -2.98 8.74 -5.59
CA ASP A 52 -4.12 8.62 -6.51
C ASP A 52 -5.07 7.45 -6.21
N ALA A 53 -5.12 7.03 -4.96
CA ALA A 53 -5.93 5.90 -4.49
C ALA A 53 -6.99 6.32 -3.44
N PRO A 54 -7.92 7.26 -3.76
CA PRO A 54 -9.00 7.60 -2.84
C PRO A 54 -9.96 6.40 -2.67
N PRO A 55 -10.52 6.23 -1.48
CA PRO A 55 -10.41 7.03 -0.27
C PRO A 55 -9.22 6.68 0.64
N ASN A 56 -8.37 5.72 0.24
CA ASN A 56 -7.31 5.14 1.09
C ASN A 56 -6.11 6.08 1.26
N VAL A 57 -5.48 6.46 0.16
CA VAL A 57 -4.34 7.40 0.11
C VAL A 57 -4.43 8.26 -1.15
N PHE A 58 -4.43 9.58 -1.01
CA PHE A 58 -4.52 10.47 -2.15
C PHE A 58 -4.02 11.88 -1.85
N LEU A 59 -3.78 12.63 -2.91
CA LEU A 59 -3.41 14.04 -2.82
C LEU A 59 -4.67 14.89 -3.01
N LYS A 60 -4.97 15.75 -2.04
CA LYS A 60 -6.06 16.75 -2.11
C LYS A 60 -5.49 18.12 -1.77
N ASP A 61 -5.66 19.07 -2.66
CA ASP A 61 -5.18 20.47 -2.48
C ASP A 61 -3.69 20.54 -2.08
N GLY A 62 -2.86 19.68 -2.69
CA GLY A 62 -1.43 19.58 -2.43
C GLY A 62 -1.05 18.89 -1.11
N LYS A 63 -2.01 18.31 -0.39
CA LYS A 63 -1.78 17.60 0.87
C LYS A 63 -2.13 16.11 0.73
N PHE A 64 -1.26 15.26 1.26
CA PHE A 64 -1.56 13.84 1.39
C PHE A 64 -2.62 13.62 2.47
N THR A 65 -3.64 12.85 2.16
CA THR A 65 -4.76 12.49 3.03
C THR A 65 -5.32 11.13 2.62
N GLY A 66 -6.42 10.72 3.22
CA GLY A 66 -7.03 9.41 3.06
C GLY A 66 -6.91 8.58 4.32
N PHE A 67 -7.67 7.50 4.40
CA PHE A 67 -7.78 6.69 5.61
C PHE A 67 -6.40 6.29 6.16
N ASP A 68 -5.55 5.69 5.32
CA ASP A 68 -4.24 5.21 5.76
C ASP A 68 -3.31 6.35 6.19
N ASN A 69 -3.27 7.45 5.43
CA ASN A 69 -2.35 8.55 5.70
C ASN A 69 -2.76 9.34 6.96
N ASP A 70 -4.06 9.54 7.16
CA ASP A 70 -4.56 10.24 8.35
C ASP A 70 -4.42 9.34 9.59
N LEU A 71 -4.66 8.04 9.45
CA LEU A 71 -4.40 7.06 10.51
C LEU A 71 -2.90 7.00 10.85
N PHE A 72 -2.02 6.92 9.84
CA PHE A 72 -0.58 6.94 10.07
C PHE A 72 -0.13 8.21 10.80
N THR A 73 -0.69 9.36 10.41
CA THR A 73 -0.38 10.64 11.08
C THR A 73 -0.78 10.62 12.54
N ALA A 74 -1.95 10.10 12.87
CA ALA A 74 -2.40 9.95 14.24
C ALA A 74 -1.52 8.98 15.05
N VAL A 75 -1.15 7.83 14.45
CA VAL A 75 -0.25 6.83 15.04
C VAL A 75 1.13 7.41 15.32
N ALA A 76 1.72 8.10 14.35
CA ALA A 76 3.03 8.75 14.50
C ALA A 76 3.04 9.84 15.58
N ALA A 77 1.94 10.60 15.69
CA ALA A 77 1.78 11.61 16.73
C ALA A 77 1.81 11.01 18.15
N LYS A 78 1.24 9.80 18.35
CA LYS A 78 1.33 9.06 19.64
C LYS A 78 2.79 8.68 19.98
N ALA A 79 3.62 8.47 18.96
CA ALA A 79 5.06 8.24 19.14
C ALA A 79 5.89 9.55 19.24
N GLY A 80 5.23 10.73 19.26
CA GLY A 80 5.90 12.04 19.30
C GLY A 80 6.58 12.43 17.98
N LEU A 81 6.17 11.82 16.85
CA LEU A 81 6.78 12.02 15.54
C LEU A 81 5.92 12.94 14.66
N LYS A 82 6.59 13.79 13.88
CA LYS A 82 5.99 14.50 12.75
C LYS A 82 6.08 13.62 11.52
N VAL A 83 5.10 13.73 10.61
CA VAL A 83 5.08 12.94 9.36
C VAL A 83 5.44 13.82 8.18
N GLN A 84 6.26 13.27 7.28
CA GLN A 84 6.55 13.84 5.97
C GLN A 84 6.25 12.78 4.91
N PHE A 85 5.13 12.93 4.21
CA PHE A 85 4.76 12.06 3.10
C PHE A 85 5.50 12.43 1.81
N ALA A 86 5.78 11.40 0.99
CA ALA A 86 6.26 11.58 -0.38
C ALA A 86 5.64 10.50 -1.29
N ALA A 87 5.26 10.93 -2.49
CA ALA A 87 4.68 10.01 -3.48
C ALA A 87 5.72 9.03 -4.01
N THR A 88 5.27 7.80 -4.23
CA THR A 88 6.04 6.76 -4.92
C THR A 88 5.08 5.76 -5.58
N ASP A 89 5.59 4.93 -6.52
CA ASP A 89 4.83 3.84 -7.11
C ASP A 89 4.73 2.66 -6.14
N PHE A 90 3.58 1.97 -6.15
CA PHE A 90 3.36 0.82 -5.26
C PHE A 90 4.43 -0.27 -5.44
N SER A 91 4.83 -0.54 -6.68
CA SER A 91 5.83 -1.56 -7.01
C SER A 91 7.22 -1.28 -6.42
N ALA A 92 7.57 -0.02 -6.17
CA ALA A 92 8.84 0.41 -5.60
C ALA A 92 8.80 0.54 -4.07
N LEU A 93 7.62 0.80 -3.49
CA LEU A 93 7.44 1.24 -2.11
C LEU A 93 8.17 0.37 -1.08
N LEU A 94 7.98 -0.95 -1.12
CA LEU A 94 8.57 -1.84 -0.11
C LEU A 94 10.09 -1.91 -0.21
N ALA A 95 10.64 -1.91 -1.42
CA ALA A 95 12.09 -1.86 -1.62
C ALA A 95 12.67 -0.51 -1.15
N GLU A 96 11.96 0.59 -1.37
CA GLU A 96 12.36 1.92 -0.91
C GLU A 96 12.33 2.05 0.61
N VAL A 97 11.38 1.39 1.29
CA VAL A 97 11.36 1.28 2.77
C VAL A 97 12.53 0.42 3.25
N ALA A 98 12.75 -0.75 2.67
CA ALA A 98 13.84 -1.65 3.05
C ALA A 98 15.23 -0.99 2.88
N ASN A 99 15.38 -0.12 1.87
CA ASN A 99 16.62 0.61 1.59
C ASN A 99 16.69 2.00 2.27
N HIS A 100 15.79 2.30 3.22
CA HIS A 100 15.77 3.54 4.01
C HIS A 100 15.58 4.84 3.19
N LYS A 101 15.08 4.77 1.97
CA LYS A 101 14.60 5.97 1.26
C LYS A 101 13.42 6.57 2.02
N PHE A 102 12.54 5.71 2.53
CA PHE A 102 11.50 6.04 3.49
C PHE A 102 11.72 5.30 4.81
N ASP A 103 11.28 5.90 5.90
CA ASP A 103 11.32 5.28 7.23
C ASP A 103 10.14 4.32 7.41
N ALA A 104 9.03 4.57 6.70
CA ALA A 104 7.84 3.71 6.67
C ALA A 104 7.10 3.80 5.33
N GLY A 105 6.21 2.83 5.08
CA GLY A 105 5.26 2.82 3.96
C GLY A 105 3.81 2.83 4.46
N SER A 106 2.96 3.67 3.84
CA SER A 106 1.53 3.80 4.15
C SER A 106 0.73 3.84 2.85
N SER A 107 0.10 2.74 2.46
CA SER A 107 -0.66 2.63 1.21
C SER A 107 -1.51 1.36 1.14
N SER A 108 -2.32 1.09 2.13
CA SER A 108 -3.17 -0.12 2.25
C SER A 108 -2.39 -1.40 1.93
N ILE A 109 -1.20 -1.55 2.51
CA ILE A 109 -0.26 -2.59 2.14
C ILE A 109 -0.70 -3.92 2.74
N THR A 110 -1.29 -4.80 1.94
CA THR A 110 -1.67 -6.14 2.37
C THR A 110 -0.46 -6.93 2.86
N ILE A 111 -0.55 -7.51 4.06
CA ILE A 111 0.48 -8.37 4.62
C ILE A 111 0.51 -9.69 3.83
N THR A 112 1.68 -10.06 3.29
CA THR A 112 1.89 -11.35 2.65
C THR A 112 3.24 -11.94 3.06
N ASP A 113 3.40 -13.27 3.01
CA ASP A 113 4.67 -13.91 3.34
C ASP A 113 5.80 -13.53 2.37
N ALA A 114 5.46 -13.21 1.13
CA ALA A 114 6.44 -12.70 0.17
C ALA A 114 6.97 -11.31 0.61
N ARG A 115 6.07 -10.40 1.00
CA ARG A 115 6.42 -9.04 1.44
C ARG A 115 7.14 -9.02 2.78
N LYS A 116 6.81 -9.95 3.69
CA LYS A 116 7.51 -10.14 4.98
C LYS A 116 8.99 -10.51 4.82
N LYS A 117 9.42 -10.94 3.64
CA LYS A 117 10.85 -11.17 3.35
C LYS A 117 11.62 -9.88 3.08
N THR A 118 10.94 -8.80 2.81
CA THR A 118 11.53 -7.51 2.43
C THR A 118 11.40 -6.47 3.55
N VAL A 119 10.29 -6.47 4.28
CA VAL A 119 9.96 -5.50 5.33
C VAL A 119 9.22 -6.17 6.49
N ASP A 120 9.22 -5.52 7.65
CA ASP A 120 8.32 -5.82 8.75
C ASP A 120 7.03 -5.01 8.63
N PHE A 121 5.97 -5.50 9.26
CA PHE A 121 4.67 -4.86 9.26
C PHE A 121 4.23 -4.54 10.69
N THR A 122 3.51 -3.43 10.84
CA THR A 122 2.73 -3.20 12.04
C THR A 122 1.64 -4.27 12.19
N ASN A 123 0.95 -4.27 13.32
CA ASN A 123 -0.33 -4.96 13.44
C ASN A 123 -1.28 -4.48 12.35
N GLY A 124 -2.13 -5.39 11.86
CA GLY A 124 -3.12 -5.05 10.85
C GLY A 124 -4.12 -4.02 11.36
N TYR A 125 -4.33 -2.96 10.61
CA TYR A 125 -5.26 -1.90 10.99
C TYR A 125 -6.53 -1.86 10.14
N ASP A 126 -6.52 -2.53 8.99
CA ASP A 126 -7.67 -2.59 8.10
C ASP A 126 -7.74 -3.94 7.37
N PHE A 127 -8.86 -4.19 6.73
CA PHE A 127 -9.13 -5.33 5.88
C PHE A 127 -9.46 -4.80 4.48
N GLY A 128 -9.36 -5.65 3.46
CA GLY A 128 -9.63 -5.24 2.09
C GLY A 128 -10.44 -6.26 1.31
N TYR A 129 -11.08 -5.77 0.28
CA TYR A 129 -11.74 -6.58 -0.73
C TYR A 129 -11.07 -6.36 -2.08
N PHE A 130 -11.02 -7.40 -2.91
CA PHE A 130 -10.82 -7.23 -4.34
C PHE A 130 -12.10 -6.72 -4.96
N GLY A 131 -11.99 -5.73 -5.83
CA GLY A 131 -13.03 -5.23 -6.70
C GLY A 131 -12.83 -5.73 -8.13
N LEU A 132 -13.90 -6.01 -8.81
CA LEU A 132 -13.94 -6.15 -10.25
C LEU A 132 -14.72 -4.97 -10.82
N ASP A 133 -14.01 -4.02 -11.38
CA ASP A 133 -14.58 -2.87 -12.06
C ASP A 133 -14.67 -3.15 -13.56
N VAL A 134 -15.80 -2.80 -14.16
CA VAL A 134 -16.07 -3.03 -15.58
C VAL A 134 -16.71 -1.80 -16.22
N PRO A 135 -16.64 -1.62 -17.53
CA PRO A 135 -17.42 -0.59 -18.22
C PRO A 135 -18.92 -0.79 -17.97
N ALA A 136 -19.67 0.28 -17.81
CA ALA A 136 -21.11 0.23 -17.70
C ALA A 136 -21.72 -0.49 -18.90
N GLY A 137 -22.66 -1.40 -18.64
CA GLY A 137 -23.27 -2.25 -19.66
C GLY A 137 -22.41 -3.46 -20.10
N SER A 138 -21.29 -3.72 -19.43
CA SER A 138 -20.47 -4.90 -19.67
C SER A 138 -21.26 -6.19 -19.40
N SER A 139 -21.01 -7.24 -20.20
CA SER A 139 -21.50 -8.60 -19.94
C SER A 139 -20.66 -9.33 -18.88
N VAL A 140 -19.51 -8.79 -18.48
CA VAL A 140 -18.66 -9.32 -17.40
C VAL A 140 -19.23 -8.83 -16.07
N THR A 141 -19.65 -9.75 -15.21
CA THR A 141 -20.25 -9.44 -13.90
C THR A 141 -19.57 -10.17 -12.74
N SER A 142 -18.60 -11.06 -13.04
CA SER A 142 -17.89 -11.82 -12.02
C SER A 142 -16.44 -12.11 -12.40
N PHE A 143 -15.61 -12.39 -11.39
CA PHE A 143 -14.23 -12.80 -11.58
C PHE A 143 -14.08 -14.06 -12.44
N ASP A 144 -15.05 -14.99 -12.35
CA ASP A 144 -15.02 -16.26 -13.09
C ASP A 144 -15.15 -16.06 -14.62
N GLN A 145 -15.68 -14.91 -15.05
CA GLN A 145 -15.84 -14.57 -16.46
C GLN A 145 -14.61 -13.88 -17.06
N LEU A 146 -13.52 -13.72 -16.29
CA LEU A 146 -12.33 -13.01 -16.74
C LEU A 146 -11.40 -13.84 -17.64
N SER A 147 -11.61 -15.15 -17.71
CA SER A 147 -10.81 -16.02 -18.60
C SER A 147 -10.89 -15.52 -20.04
N GLY A 148 -9.70 -15.34 -20.68
CA GLY A 148 -9.58 -14.81 -22.02
C GLY A 148 -9.90 -13.31 -22.18
N LYS A 149 -10.20 -12.59 -21.11
CA LYS A 149 -10.43 -11.14 -21.13
C LYS A 149 -9.14 -10.38 -20.83
N ARG A 150 -8.99 -9.21 -21.44
CA ARG A 150 -7.93 -8.27 -21.04
C ARG A 150 -8.36 -7.55 -19.78
N VAL A 151 -7.57 -7.68 -18.74
CA VAL A 151 -7.79 -6.98 -17.46
C VAL A 151 -6.61 -6.08 -17.15
N VAL A 152 -6.83 -5.02 -16.40
CA VAL A 152 -5.76 -4.15 -15.91
C VAL A 152 -5.60 -4.33 -14.41
N VAL A 153 -4.37 -4.19 -13.93
CA VAL A 153 -4.01 -4.16 -12.50
C VAL A 153 -2.91 -3.13 -12.26
N VAL A 154 -2.82 -2.59 -11.06
CA VAL A 154 -1.62 -1.83 -10.65
C VAL A 154 -0.52 -2.82 -10.29
N GLN A 155 0.67 -2.59 -10.86
CA GLN A 155 1.82 -3.48 -10.74
C GLN A 155 2.26 -3.68 -9.29
N GLY A 156 2.56 -4.94 -8.93
CA GLY A 156 3.10 -5.31 -7.61
C GLY A 156 2.04 -5.37 -6.50
N THR A 157 0.76 -5.16 -6.81
CA THR A 157 -0.35 -5.32 -5.87
C THR A 157 -0.74 -6.79 -5.70
N VAL A 158 -1.51 -7.09 -4.65
CA VAL A 158 -2.08 -8.45 -4.50
C VAL A 158 -3.13 -8.76 -5.58
N GLN A 159 -3.69 -7.74 -6.23
CA GLN A 159 -4.55 -7.87 -7.39
C GLN A 159 -3.76 -8.35 -8.62
N ASP A 160 -2.53 -7.86 -8.81
CA ASP A 160 -1.60 -8.35 -9.85
C ASP A 160 -1.22 -9.81 -9.59
N ASP A 161 -0.88 -10.14 -8.34
CA ASP A 161 -0.62 -11.52 -7.94
C ASP A 161 -1.82 -12.43 -8.21
N TYR A 162 -3.03 -11.97 -7.86
CA TYR A 162 -4.28 -12.70 -8.12
C TYR A 162 -4.47 -12.95 -9.62
N ALA A 163 -4.35 -11.92 -10.43
CA ALA A 163 -4.50 -12.04 -11.87
C ALA A 163 -3.49 -13.03 -12.48
N THR A 164 -2.22 -12.92 -12.04
CA THR A 164 -1.14 -13.80 -12.50
C THR A 164 -1.38 -15.26 -12.11
N LYS A 165 -1.75 -15.52 -10.85
CA LYS A 165 -2.00 -16.87 -10.32
C LYS A 165 -3.21 -17.55 -10.99
N ASN A 166 -4.19 -16.74 -11.45
CA ASN A 166 -5.36 -17.24 -12.17
C ASN A 166 -5.17 -17.24 -13.70
N GLY A 167 -3.97 -17.01 -14.22
CA GLY A 167 -3.64 -17.09 -15.65
C GLY A 167 -4.29 -16.01 -16.50
N LEU A 168 -4.65 -14.85 -15.92
CA LEU A 168 -5.35 -13.79 -16.65
C LEU A 168 -4.44 -12.93 -17.53
N ASN A 169 -3.11 -13.00 -17.35
CA ASN A 169 -2.09 -12.23 -18.09
C ASN A 169 -2.44 -10.73 -18.20
N PRO A 170 -2.49 -9.99 -17.07
CA PRO A 170 -3.02 -8.64 -17.03
C PRO A 170 -2.12 -7.60 -17.66
N VAL A 171 -2.72 -6.50 -18.12
CA VAL A 171 -2.03 -5.24 -18.39
C VAL A 171 -1.64 -4.62 -17.06
N ARG A 172 -0.33 -4.42 -16.86
CA ARG A 172 0.20 -3.79 -15.64
C ARG A 172 0.41 -2.31 -15.87
N VAL A 173 -0.05 -1.49 -14.95
CA VAL A 173 0.10 -0.03 -14.95
C VAL A 173 0.74 0.45 -13.64
N PRO A 174 1.38 1.62 -13.61
CA PRO A 174 2.07 2.10 -12.41
C PRO A 174 1.11 2.60 -11.31
N ASP A 175 -0.06 3.10 -11.68
CA ASP A 175 -0.95 3.84 -10.80
C ASP A 175 -2.44 3.57 -11.10
N TYR A 176 -3.32 3.98 -10.17
CA TYR A 176 -4.76 3.72 -10.25
C TYR A 176 -5.45 4.61 -11.30
N ASN A 177 -4.98 5.83 -11.52
CA ASN A 177 -5.49 6.69 -12.58
C ASN A 177 -5.27 6.08 -13.96
N SER A 178 -4.10 5.49 -14.19
CA SER A 178 -3.77 4.77 -15.42
C SER A 178 -4.68 3.55 -15.60
N ALA A 179 -4.98 2.80 -14.53
CA ALA A 179 -5.91 1.65 -14.58
C ALA A 179 -7.31 2.10 -14.96
N LEU A 180 -7.85 3.12 -14.27
CA LEU A 180 -9.17 3.69 -14.58
C LEU A 180 -9.26 4.22 -16.01
N ASN A 181 -8.23 4.88 -16.50
CA ASN A 181 -8.20 5.41 -17.86
C ASN A 181 -8.21 4.29 -18.91
N GLN A 182 -7.48 3.18 -18.70
CA GLN A 182 -7.54 2.00 -19.56
C GLN A 182 -8.95 1.40 -19.63
N LEU A 183 -9.61 1.30 -18.47
CA LEU A 183 -10.97 0.78 -18.39
C LEU A 183 -11.97 1.72 -19.10
N LYS A 184 -11.90 3.02 -18.85
CA LYS A 184 -12.77 4.05 -19.50
C LYS A 184 -12.57 4.15 -21.00
N ALA A 185 -11.36 3.90 -21.48
CA ALA A 185 -11.03 3.88 -22.91
C ALA A 185 -11.48 2.59 -23.60
N GLY A 186 -11.97 1.58 -22.86
CA GLY A 186 -12.39 0.28 -23.41
C GLY A 186 -11.24 -0.59 -23.92
N THR A 187 -9.99 -0.27 -23.54
CA THR A 187 -8.81 -1.05 -23.96
C THR A 187 -8.69 -2.36 -23.17
N VAL A 188 -9.39 -2.45 -22.05
CA VAL A 188 -9.53 -3.64 -21.19
C VAL A 188 -11.01 -3.88 -20.88
N GLN A 189 -11.35 -5.12 -20.54
CA GLN A 189 -12.72 -5.51 -20.19
C GLN A 189 -12.99 -5.51 -18.69
N GLY A 190 -11.95 -5.41 -17.87
CA GLY A 190 -12.07 -5.34 -16.42
C GLY A 190 -10.82 -4.74 -15.79
N TRP A 191 -11.01 -4.19 -14.60
CA TRP A 191 -9.95 -3.77 -13.71
C TRP A 191 -10.11 -4.53 -12.40
N ILE A 192 -9.06 -5.23 -11.97
CA ILE A 192 -9.03 -5.85 -10.66
C ILE A 192 -8.39 -4.84 -9.70
N SER A 193 -9.22 -4.25 -8.86
CA SER A 193 -8.90 -3.14 -7.96
C SER A 193 -8.95 -3.57 -6.48
N PRO A 194 -8.44 -2.77 -5.54
CA PRO A 194 -9.00 -2.70 -4.19
C PRO A 194 -10.44 -2.19 -4.29
N ALA A 195 -11.40 -2.87 -3.65
CA ALA A 195 -12.82 -2.60 -3.87
C ALA A 195 -13.24 -1.17 -3.53
N GLU A 196 -12.68 -0.60 -2.46
CA GLU A 196 -12.96 0.75 -1.99
C GLU A 196 -12.52 1.80 -3.03
N ILE A 197 -11.36 1.57 -3.67
CA ILE A 197 -10.81 2.44 -4.73
C ILE A 197 -11.65 2.28 -6.00
N GLY A 198 -12.03 1.04 -6.36
CA GLY A 198 -12.91 0.74 -7.48
C GLY A 198 -14.27 1.40 -7.30
N GLU A 199 -14.89 1.27 -6.13
CA GLU A 199 -16.17 1.89 -5.81
C GLU A 199 -16.12 3.43 -5.92
N GLN A 200 -15.06 4.06 -5.37
CA GLN A 200 -14.88 5.49 -5.51
C GLN A 200 -14.68 5.90 -6.97
N SER A 201 -13.87 5.16 -7.71
CA SER A 201 -13.64 5.38 -9.14
C SER A 201 -14.93 5.23 -9.97
N ALA A 202 -15.77 4.26 -9.62
CA ALA A 202 -17.08 4.08 -10.25
C ALA A 202 -17.98 5.29 -10.01
N LYS A 203 -18.06 5.78 -8.76
CA LYS A 203 -18.80 7.01 -8.40
C LYS A 203 -18.32 8.21 -9.20
N ASP A 204 -17.00 8.40 -9.31
CA ASP A 204 -16.38 9.54 -9.98
C ASP A 204 -16.36 9.41 -11.52
N SER A 205 -16.68 8.23 -12.05
CA SER A 205 -16.64 7.96 -13.49
C SER A 205 -17.77 8.64 -14.29
N GLY A 206 -18.77 9.19 -13.62
CA GLY A 206 -19.98 9.71 -14.27
C GLY A 206 -20.82 8.61 -14.92
N GLY A 207 -20.87 7.41 -14.30
CA GLY A 207 -21.64 6.27 -14.76
C GLY A 207 -20.99 5.46 -15.89
N LYS A 208 -19.70 5.70 -16.18
CA LYS A 208 -18.96 4.95 -17.21
C LYS A 208 -18.38 3.63 -16.72
N VAL A 209 -18.16 3.51 -15.42
CA VAL A 209 -17.58 2.33 -14.75
C VAL A 209 -18.52 1.90 -13.63
N VAL A 210 -18.62 0.60 -13.41
CA VAL A 210 -19.37 0.00 -12.30
C VAL A 210 -18.52 -1.05 -11.59
N LEU A 211 -18.63 -1.11 -10.27
CA LEU A 211 -18.06 -2.19 -9.46
C LEU A 211 -19.03 -3.39 -9.58
N ALA A 212 -18.62 -4.40 -10.33
CA ALA A 212 -19.47 -5.54 -10.68
C ALA A 212 -19.48 -6.62 -9.60
N GLN A 213 -18.35 -6.84 -8.94
CA GLN A 213 -18.24 -7.86 -7.88
C GLN A 213 -17.14 -7.47 -6.88
N THR A 214 -17.32 -7.89 -5.63
CA THR A 214 -16.30 -7.83 -4.59
C THR A 214 -15.97 -9.21 -4.07
N LYS A 215 -14.73 -9.39 -3.58
CA LYS A 215 -14.25 -10.62 -2.96
C LYS A 215 -13.31 -10.25 -1.81
N LEU A 216 -13.55 -10.82 -0.62
CA LEU A 216 -12.72 -10.54 0.55
C LEU A 216 -11.25 -10.90 0.28
N SER A 217 -10.33 -10.01 0.63
CA SER A 217 -8.90 -10.30 0.67
C SER A 217 -8.59 -11.29 1.79
N SER A 218 -7.54 -12.09 1.61
CA SER A 218 -7.15 -13.12 2.58
C SER A 218 -6.25 -12.63 3.71
N ALA A 219 -5.91 -11.35 3.75
CA ALA A 219 -4.98 -10.81 4.75
C ALA A 219 -5.24 -9.32 5.02
N PRO A 220 -4.95 -8.83 6.24
CA PRO A 220 -5.11 -7.43 6.60
C PRO A 220 -4.10 -6.53 5.90
N THR A 221 -4.34 -5.23 5.95
CA THR A 221 -3.39 -4.20 5.58
C THR A 221 -2.66 -3.66 6.81
N ALA A 222 -1.43 -3.23 6.63
CA ALA A 222 -0.57 -2.70 7.68
C ALA A 222 0.42 -1.68 7.13
N PHE A 223 1.04 -0.91 8.03
CA PHE A 223 2.17 -0.08 7.69
C PHE A 223 3.45 -0.91 7.62
N ALA A 224 4.34 -0.56 6.68
CA ALA A 224 5.60 -1.25 6.47
C ALA A 224 6.77 -0.47 7.06
N VAL A 225 7.75 -1.17 7.66
CA VAL A 225 9.01 -0.62 8.15
C VAL A 225 10.17 -1.56 7.79
N ALA A 226 11.40 -1.05 7.73
CA ALA A 226 12.56 -1.89 7.47
C ALA A 226 12.83 -2.86 8.65
N HIS A 227 13.36 -4.06 8.36
CA HIS A 227 13.66 -5.10 9.36
C HIS A 227 14.58 -4.64 10.50
N ASP A 228 15.49 -3.71 10.23
CA ASP A 228 16.43 -3.19 11.20
C ASP A 228 15.89 -2.02 12.04
N ARG A 229 14.57 -1.80 12.04
CA ARG A 229 13.87 -0.72 12.77
C ARG A 229 12.88 -1.23 13.84
N PRO A 230 13.26 -2.23 14.70
CA PRO A 230 12.30 -2.83 15.64
C PRO A 230 11.76 -1.83 16.69
N LYS A 231 12.52 -0.79 17.06
CA LYS A 231 12.04 0.25 17.96
C LYS A 231 10.98 1.14 17.32
N LEU A 232 11.14 1.46 16.02
CA LEU A 232 10.14 2.22 15.28
C LEU A 232 8.86 1.38 15.13
N LEU A 233 8.99 0.10 14.75
CA LEU A 233 7.86 -0.83 14.66
C LEU A 233 7.08 -0.92 15.97
N ALA A 234 7.78 -1.09 17.10
CA ALA A 234 7.14 -1.14 18.42
C ALA A 234 6.42 0.16 18.78
N ALA A 235 7.01 1.31 18.44
CA ALA A 235 6.40 2.62 18.68
C ALA A 235 5.14 2.84 17.82
N LEU A 236 5.18 2.44 16.56
CA LEU A 236 4.02 2.51 15.66
C LEU A 236 2.90 1.56 16.11
N ASN A 237 3.21 0.34 16.54
CA ASN A 237 2.21 -0.58 17.09
C ASN A 237 1.56 -0.02 18.36
N LYS A 238 2.35 0.53 19.29
CA LYS A 238 1.82 1.19 20.48
C LYS A 238 0.91 2.37 20.11
N GLY A 239 1.35 3.20 19.16
CA GLY A 239 0.52 4.32 18.67
C GLY A 239 -0.77 3.84 18.01
N LEU A 240 -0.73 2.71 17.27
CA LEU A 240 -1.91 2.10 16.67
C LEU A 240 -2.90 1.62 17.75
N ASP A 241 -2.43 0.94 18.79
CA ASP A 241 -3.28 0.51 19.91
C ASP A 241 -3.95 1.72 20.59
N GLU A 242 -3.21 2.82 20.77
CA GLU A 242 -3.75 4.05 21.39
C GLU A 242 -4.82 4.73 20.54
N VAL A 243 -4.64 4.84 19.20
CA VAL A 243 -5.64 5.46 18.31
C VAL A 243 -6.87 4.58 18.11
N ILE A 244 -6.75 3.27 18.29
CA ILE A 244 -7.89 2.35 18.32
C ILE A 244 -8.65 2.54 19.63
N ALA A 245 -7.95 2.56 20.76
CA ALA A 245 -8.55 2.67 22.09
C ALA A 245 -9.27 4.02 22.32
N ASP A 246 -8.78 5.11 21.74
CA ASP A 246 -9.38 6.45 21.86
C ASP A 246 -10.48 6.75 20.81
N GLY A 247 -10.81 5.77 19.96
CA GLY A 247 -11.85 5.89 18.94
C GLY A 247 -11.44 6.65 17.66
N THR A 248 -10.17 7.05 17.53
CA THR A 248 -9.68 7.75 16.35
C THR A 248 -9.78 6.88 15.11
N TRP A 249 -9.45 5.58 15.23
CA TRP A 249 -9.61 4.63 14.13
C TRP A 249 -11.07 4.54 13.65
N THR A 250 -12.02 4.38 14.56
CA THR A 250 -13.46 4.30 14.24
C THR A 250 -13.95 5.56 13.54
N ARG A 251 -13.51 6.74 14.01
CA ARG A 251 -13.88 8.00 13.39
C ARG A 251 -13.35 8.11 11.95
N PHE A 252 -12.13 7.66 11.67
CA PHE A 252 -11.60 7.64 10.31
C PHE A 252 -12.29 6.60 9.45
N GLU A 253 -12.63 5.42 10.00
CA GLU A 253 -13.43 4.40 9.32
C GLU A 253 -14.77 4.99 8.83
N GLU A 254 -15.52 5.64 9.72
CA GLU A 254 -16.79 6.27 9.39
C GLU A 254 -16.64 7.43 8.39
N GLN A 255 -15.54 8.19 8.48
CA GLN A 255 -15.27 9.32 7.59
C GLN A 255 -14.96 8.89 6.17
N TYR A 256 -14.12 7.87 5.99
CA TYR A 256 -13.59 7.47 4.68
C TYR A 256 -14.40 6.34 4.03
N TYR A 257 -15.06 5.52 4.84
CA TYR A 257 -15.83 4.36 4.39
C TYR A 257 -17.24 4.36 4.99
N PRO A 258 -18.05 5.40 4.78
CA PRO A 258 -19.36 5.51 5.39
C PRO A 258 -20.24 4.32 5.02
N GLY A 259 -20.71 3.58 6.03
CA GLY A 259 -21.58 2.43 5.85
C GLY A 259 -20.85 1.13 5.44
N ARG A 260 -19.53 1.10 5.42
CA ARG A 260 -18.76 -0.13 5.18
C ARG A 260 -19.02 -1.13 6.32
N SER A 261 -19.36 -2.36 5.97
CA SER A 261 -19.52 -3.43 6.94
C SER A 261 -18.17 -3.99 7.34
N VAL A 262 -17.80 -3.85 8.60
CA VAL A 262 -16.58 -4.45 9.17
C VAL A 262 -16.84 -5.94 9.40
N PRO A 263 -16.00 -6.87 8.90
CA PRO A 263 -16.15 -8.29 9.19
C PRO A 263 -16.10 -8.55 10.69
N GLY A 264 -17.01 -9.39 11.21
CA GLY A 264 -17.21 -9.58 12.65
C GLY A 264 -16.01 -10.22 13.40
N ASP A 265 -15.12 -10.85 12.67
CA ASP A 265 -13.87 -11.43 13.16
C ASP A 265 -12.65 -10.49 13.00
N PHE A 266 -12.81 -9.37 12.30
CA PHE A 266 -11.75 -8.37 12.17
C PHE A 266 -11.63 -7.53 13.45
N LYS A 267 -10.40 -7.44 13.97
CA LYS A 267 -10.04 -6.56 15.10
C LYS A 267 -8.82 -5.76 14.71
N PRO A 268 -8.94 -4.44 14.51
CA PRO A 268 -7.78 -3.61 14.21
C PRO A 268 -6.77 -3.68 15.37
N GLY A 269 -5.47 -3.66 15.07
CA GLY A 269 -4.39 -3.71 16.05
C GLY A 269 -4.12 -5.10 16.64
N SER A 270 -4.94 -6.10 16.38
CA SER A 270 -4.62 -7.46 16.78
C SER A 270 -3.56 -8.03 15.83
N GLY A 271 -2.40 -8.46 16.36
CA GLY A 271 -1.28 -9.01 15.57
C GLY A 271 -1.61 -10.30 14.80
N THR A 272 -2.76 -10.89 15.08
CA THR A 272 -3.29 -12.06 14.41
C THR A 272 -4.76 -11.82 14.10
N VAL A 273 -5.03 -11.30 12.92
CA VAL A 273 -6.33 -11.57 12.33
C VAL A 273 -6.24 -13.00 11.81
N ASP A 274 -6.82 -13.94 12.54
CA ASP A 274 -7.17 -15.23 11.99
C ASP A 274 -8.28 -14.98 10.97
N TYR A 275 -7.88 -14.54 9.77
CA TYR A 275 -8.76 -14.65 8.62
C TYR A 275 -9.12 -16.13 8.54
N PRO A 276 -10.41 -16.47 8.37
CA PRO A 276 -10.79 -17.83 8.13
C PRO A 276 -9.88 -18.31 7.00
N LYS A 277 -9.05 -19.31 7.30
CA LYS A 277 -8.28 -19.98 6.27
C LYS A 277 -9.34 -20.36 5.25
N VAL A 278 -9.32 -19.74 4.09
CA VAL A 278 -10.07 -20.20 2.95
C VAL A 278 -9.46 -21.58 2.72
N THR A 279 -10.04 -22.58 3.35
CA THR A 279 -9.84 -23.96 2.97
C THR A 279 -10.27 -23.95 1.53
N ALA A 280 -9.29 -23.96 0.63
CA ALA A 280 -9.52 -24.25 -0.75
C ALA A 280 -10.24 -25.61 -0.71
N THR A 281 -11.55 -25.57 -0.77
CA THR A 281 -12.34 -26.73 -1.15
C THR A 281 -11.92 -26.93 -2.58
N SER A 282 -10.84 -27.71 -2.77
CA SER A 282 -10.48 -28.26 -4.05
C SER A 282 -11.59 -29.27 -4.38
N THR A 283 -12.68 -28.76 -4.92
CA THR A 283 -13.47 -29.52 -5.86
C THR A 283 -12.64 -29.54 -7.14
N SER A 284 -11.55 -30.30 -7.14
CA SER A 284 -11.05 -30.91 -8.35
C SER A 284 -12.20 -31.72 -8.89
N PRO A 285 -12.72 -31.43 -10.09
CA PRO A 285 -13.58 -32.40 -10.75
C PRO A 285 -12.70 -33.63 -10.95
N SER A 286 -13.10 -34.72 -10.28
CA SER A 286 -12.57 -36.07 -10.55
C SER A 286 -12.61 -36.27 -12.07
N PRO A 287 -11.52 -36.71 -12.73
CA PRO A 287 -11.58 -37.04 -14.14
C PRO A 287 -12.68 -38.08 -14.32
N GLY A 288 -13.74 -37.68 -15.02
CA GLY A 288 -14.91 -38.47 -15.26
C GLY A 288 -14.52 -39.84 -15.78
N ALA A 289 -15.09 -40.88 -15.18
CA ALA A 289 -15.08 -42.22 -15.69
C ALA A 289 -15.49 -42.20 -17.16
N SER A 290 -14.64 -42.71 -18.02
CA SER A 290 -14.98 -43.02 -19.43
C SER A 290 -16.26 -43.84 -19.48
N PRO A 291 -17.22 -43.47 -20.32
CA PRO A 291 -18.36 -44.36 -20.54
C PRO A 291 -17.86 -45.63 -21.26
N SER A 292 -18.12 -46.77 -20.66
CA SER A 292 -17.98 -48.08 -21.31
C SER A 292 -18.75 -48.12 -22.62
N PRO A 293 -18.22 -48.70 -23.70
CA PRO A 293 -18.95 -48.84 -24.94
C PRO A 293 -20.11 -49.78 -24.72
N GLY A 294 -21.32 -49.22 -24.73
CA GLY A 294 -22.57 -49.96 -24.63
C GLY A 294 -22.80 -50.88 -25.84
N ALA A 295 -23.30 -52.05 -25.57
CA ALA A 295 -23.65 -53.14 -26.46
C ALA A 295 -24.54 -52.67 -27.64
N SER A 296 -24.21 -53.13 -28.83
CA SER A 296 -25.05 -53.06 -30.02
C SER A 296 -26.40 -53.73 -29.79
N PRO A 297 -27.49 -53.17 -30.26
CA PRO A 297 -28.77 -53.90 -30.33
C PRO A 297 -28.78 -54.81 -31.53
N SER A 298 -29.08 -56.10 -31.30
CA SER A 298 -29.41 -57.10 -32.33
C SER A 298 -30.64 -56.69 -33.18
N PRO A 299 -30.66 -56.96 -34.45
CA PRO A 299 -31.82 -56.70 -35.27
C PRO A 299 -32.93 -57.76 -35.03
N SER A 300 -34.11 -57.28 -34.63
CA SER A 300 -35.32 -58.12 -34.63
C SER A 300 -35.84 -58.35 -36.03
N ALA A 301 -35.99 -59.62 -36.37
CA ALA A 301 -36.62 -60.11 -37.60
C ALA A 301 -38.13 -59.77 -37.60
N SER A 302 -38.59 -59.15 -38.66
CA SER A 302 -39.99 -59.02 -39.00
C SER A 302 -40.42 -60.23 -39.81
N ALA A 303 -41.41 -61.00 -39.31
CA ALA A 303 -42.14 -61.95 -40.10
C ALA A 303 -43.47 -61.36 -40.50
N THR A 304 -43.66 -61.34 -41.78
CA THR A 304 -44.89 -61.45 -42.61
C THR A 304 -46.24 -61.58 -41.95
N SER A 305 -47.24 -60.77 -42.37
CA SER A 305 -48.42 -61.10 -43.10
C SER A 305 -49.03 -59.86 -43.68
#